data_9a955adbadc59f515bc9f1ca68fc7175
#
_entry.id   9a955adbadc59f515bc9f1ca68fc7175
#
_cell.length_a   1.000
_cell.length_b   1.000
_cell.length_c   1.000
_cell.angle_alpha   90.00
_cell.angle_beta   90.00
_cell.angle_gamma   90.00
#
_symmetry.space_group_name_H-M   'P 1'
#
loop_
_entity.id
_entity.type
_entity.pdbx_description
1 polymer ?
#
loop_
_entity_poly.entity_id
_entity_poly.type
_entity_poly.pdbx_seq_one_letter_code
_entity_poly.pdbx_strand_id
1 'polypeptide(L)'
;MSMKNICLPFVATKEQLEAIREKELQTKRAWAKEKRDKERRRKEINSLSVDEAIVEQSSLIEKLRMGAVDAKAEAEAKRLEAKRIAKEEAEKMMRRRWFLANVPAKFKKSKLEPFTTNLLSRQDKIDFSNQLDILKKLKTLDYLSANTVFTGLYGLGKSHFASYFVRKAIVEGHSAGFATMSEIITFKKKNYEKYRIMANRRFLVLDEVGSVSFATWEVEDVKQFLIDRDNEGFTTLITSNLTIGELKVYLKGTVQSRIFTPKTNIVDFNIVDGCCSLRGRV
;
A
#
# COMPACT_ATOMS: atom_id res chain seq x y z
N MET A 1 -38.73 -9.86 -11.65
CA MET A 1 -38.99 -11.08 -10.80
C MET A 1 -37.80 -11.24 -9.89
N SER A 2 -38.04 -10.95 -8.61
CA SER A 2 -37.00 -10.93 -7.56
C SER A 2 -36.90 -12.34 -6.93
N MET A 3 -35.76 -13.00 -7.10
CA MET A 3 -35.48 -14.25 -6.34
C MET A 3 -35.03 -13.87 -4.94
N LYS A 4 -35.92 -14.05 -3.99
CA LYS A 4 -35.60 -14.00 -2.56
C LYS A 4 -34.75 -15.25 -2.24
N ASN A 5 -33.49 -15.05 -1.87
CA ASN A 5 -32.68 -16.09 -1.21
C ASN A 5 -33.32 -16.47 0.12
N ILE A 6 -33.97 -17.59 0.16
CA ILE A 6 -34.48 -18.22 1.40
C ILE A 6 -33.26 -18.91 2.03
N CYS A 7 -32.70 -18.30 3.07
CA CYS A 7 -31.78 -18.99 3.98
C CYS A 7 -32.59 -20.09 4.70
N LEU A 8 -32.37 -21.34 4.35
CA LEU A 8 -32.88 -22.50 5.11
C LEU A 8 -32.20 -22.47 6.49
N PRO A 9 -32.96 -22.68 7.59
CA PRO A 9 -32.37 -22.76 8.92
C PRO A 9 -31.40 -23.96 8.96
N PHE A 10 -30.19 -23.71 9.48
CA PHE A 10 -29.18 -24.74 9.70
C PHE A 10 -29.71 -25.78 10.70
N VAL A 11 -30.11 -26.91 10.20
CA VAL A 11 -30.55 -28.04 11.03
C VAL A 11 -29.29 -28.85 11.37
N ALA A 12 -28.87 -28.75 12.65
CA ALA A 12 -27.72 -29.53 13.11
C ALA A 12 -27.96 -31.05 12.94
N THR A 13 -26.95 -31.78 12.48
CA THR A 13 -27.04 -33.22 12.35
C THR A 13 -27.14 -33.88 13.73
N LYS A 14 -27.67 -35.14 13.76
CA LYS A 14 -27.82 -35.89 15.00
C LYS A 14 -26.49 -36.02 15.75
N GLU A 15 -25.40 -36.23 15.04
CA GLU A 15 -24.04 -36.34 15.58
C GLU A 15 -23.57 -34.97 16.19
N GLN A 16 -23.89 -33.87 15.55
CA GLN A 16 -23.58 -32.52 16.09
C GLN A 16 -24.35 -32.24 17.37
N LEU A 17 -25.61 -32.64 17.45
CA LEU A 17 -26.43 -32.49 18.65
C LEU A 17 -25.94 -33.38 19.80
N GLU A 18 -25.49 -34.61 19.52
CA GLU A 18 -24.87 -35.50 20.50
C GLU A 18 -23.56 -34.94 21.04
N ALA A 19 -22.69 -34.41 20.16
CA ALA A 19 -21.44 -33.77 20.56
C ALA A 19 -21.65 -32.50 21.44
N ILE A 20 -22.69 -31.71 21.15
CA ILE A 20 -23.06 -30.55 21.98
C ILE A 20 -23.53 -31.03 23.36
N ARG A 21 -24.40 -32.06 23.42
CA ARG A 21 -24.87 -32.61 24.69
C ARG A 21 -23.74 -33.19 25.55
N GLU A 22 -22.78 -33.82 24.92
CA GLU A 22 -21.63 -34.41 25.62
C GLU A 22 -20.71 -33.29 26.21
N LYS A 23 -20.46 -32.19 25.46
CA LYS A 23 -19.77 -31.01 25.96
C LYS A 23 -20.52 -30.37 27.13
N GLU A 24 -21.82 -30.20 27.02
CA GLU A 24 -22.64 -29.63 28.12
C GLU A 24 -22.58 -30.51 29.37
N LEU A 25 -22.61 -31.83 29.21
CA LEU A 25 -22.50 -32.78 30.32
C LEU A 25 -21.13 -32.72 30.99
N GLN A 26 -20.07 -32.62 30.21
CA GLN A 26 -18.70 -32.45 30.71
C GLN A 26 -18.56 -31.13 31.48
N THR A 27 -19.08 -30.03 30.93
CA THR A 27 -19.09 -28.73 31.60
C THR A 27 -19.85 -28.75 32.93
N LYS A 28 -21.02 -29.37 32.97
CA LYS A 28 -21.80 -29.57 34.21
C LYS A 28 -21.05 -30.41 35.26
N ARG A 29 -20.37 -31.48 34.82
CA ARG A 29 -19.54 -32.33 35.69
C ARG A 29 -18.34 -31.56 36.27
N ALA A 30 -17.66 -30.78 35.44
CA ALA A 30 -16.53 -29.95 35.86
C ALA A 30 -16.99 -28.90 36.87
N TRP A 31 -18.09 -28.20 36.62
CA TRP A 31 -18.68 -27.23 37.56
C TRP A 31 -19.09 -27.86 38.88
N ALA A 32 -19.74 -29.04 38.85
CA ALA A 32 -20.15 -29.73 40.06
C ALA A 32 -18.94 -30.23 40.89
N LYS A 33 -17.82 -30.60 40.22
CA LYS A 33 -16.58 -30.94 40.89
C LYS A 33 -15.96 -29.70 41.55
N GLU A 34 -15.84 -28.60 40.81
CA GLU A 34 -15.31 -27.34 41.34
C GLU A 34 -16.12 -26.82 42.57
N LYS A 35 -17.46 -26.91 42.52
CA LYS A 35 -18.32 -26.55 43.64
C LYS A 35 -18.02 -27.41 44.88
N ARG A 36 -17.87 -28.73 44.71
CA ARG A 36 -17.54 -29.65 45.84
C ARG A 36 -16.16 -29.36 46.42
N ASP A 37 -15.19 -29.07 45.55
CA ASP A 37 -13.81 -28.76 46.00
C ASP A 37 -13.77 -27.41 46.74
N LYS A 38 -14.56 -26.40 46.33
CA LYS A 38 -14.74 -25.15 47.02
C LYS A 38 -15.41 -25.33 48.44
N GLU A 39 -16.44 -26.17 48.50
CA GLU A 39 -17.10 -26.49 49.78
C GLU A 39 -16.18 -27.25 50.72
N ARG A 40 -15.38 -28.20 50.20
CA ARG A 40 -14.41 -28.93 51.00
C ARG A 40 -13.31 -28.00 51.54
N ARG A 41 -12.73 -27.13 50.70
CA ARG A 41 -11.79 -26.12 51.16
C ARG A 41 -12.35 -25.16 52.21
N ARG A 42 -13.63 -24.75 52.03
CA ARG A 42 -14.27 -23.85 52.97
C ARG A 42 -14.44 -24.53 54.38
N LYS A 43 -14.69 -25.84 54.38
CA LYS A 43 -14.75 -26.61 55.64
C LYS A 43 -13.36 -26.77 56.29
N GLU A 44 -12.34 -27.04 55.48
CA GLU A 44 -10.95 -27.13 55.94
C GLU A 44 -10.47 -25.81 56.54
N ILE A 45 -10.71 -24.66 55.89
CA ILE A 45 -10.38 -23.34 56.40
C ILE A 45 -11.12 -23.02 57.70
N ASN A 46 -12.38 -23.36 57.80
CA ASN A 46 -13.19 -23.11 59.03
C ASN A 46 -12.80 -24.02 60.21
N SER A 47 -11.99 -25.06 59.98
CA SER A 47 -11.45 -25.96 61.02
C SER A 47 -10.05 -25.56 61.51
N LEU A 48 -9.42 -24.57 60.82
CA LEU A 48 -8.09 -24.06 61.22
C LEU A 48 -8.20 -23.04 62.37
N SER A 49 -7.13 -22.92 63.14
CA SER A 49 -6.99 -21.78 64.07
C SER A 49 -6.89 -20.47 63.28
N VAL A 50 -7.22 -19.34 63.91
CA VAL A 50 -7.19 -18.01 63.23
C VAL A 50 -5.82 -17.73 62.61
N ASP A 51 -4.73 -18.10 63.29
CA ASP A 51 -3.33 -17.90 62.79
C ASP A 51 -3.01 -18.80 61.60
N GLU A 52 -3.44 -20.06 61.62
CA GLU A 52 -3.28 -20.99 60.51
C GLU A 52 -4.09 -20.54 59.27
N ALA A 53 -5.30 -20.04 59.46
CA ALA A 53 -6.13 -19.51 58.41
C ALA A 53 -5.54 -18.27 57.73
N ILE A 54 -4.91 -17.39 58.49
CA ILE A 54 -4.20 -16.20 58.00
C ILE A 54 -2.99 -16.60 57.13
N VAL A 55 -2.22 -17.58 57.59
CA VAL A 55 -1.04 -18.09 56.82
C VAL A 55 -1.45 -18.73 55.53
N GLU A 56 -2.53 -19.56 55.55
CA GLU A 56 -3.04 -20.21 54.34
C GLU A 56 -3.62 -19.22 53.33
N GLN A 57 -4.38 -18.22 53.76
CA GLN A 57 -4.86 -17.14 52.92
C GLN A 57 -3.72 -16.31 52.33
N SER A 58 -2.69 -15.99 53.10
CA SER A 58 -1.52 -15.26 52.61
C SER A 58 -0.78 -16.04 51.53
N SER A 59 -0.58 -17.35 51.71
CA SER A 59 0.05 -18.25 50.74
C SER A 59 -0.79 -18.35 49.46
N LEU A 60 -2.12 -18.41 49.58
CA LEU A 60 -3.03 -18.45 48.41
C LEU A 60 -3.00 -17.12 47.62
N ILE A 61 -3.01 -15.99 48.31
CA ILE A 61 -2.90 -14.66 47.70
C ILE A 61 -1.55 -14.54 46.93
N GLU A 62 -0.47 -15.02 47.49
CA GLU A 62 0.84 -14.98 46.85
C GLU A 62 0.89 -15.86 45.59
N LYS A 63 0.35 -17.07 45.63
CA LYS A 63 0.21 -17.95 44.45
C LYS A 63 -0.65 -17.31 43.34
N LEU A 64 -1.75 -16.64 43.71
CA LEU A 64 -2.59 -15.93 42.74
C LEU A 64 -1.88 -14.72 42.14
N ARG A 65 -1.08 -14.01 42.93
CA ARG A 65 -0.25 -12.89 42.42
C ARG A 65 0.83 -13.39 41.44
N MET A 66 1.54 -14.45 41.79
CA MET A 66 2.54 -15.05 40.90
C MET A 66 1.90 -15.55 39.60
N GLY A 67 0.80 -16.29 39.67
CA GLY A 67 0.07 -16.75 38.48
C GLY A 67 -0.46 -15.60 37.62
N ALA A 68 -0.88 -14.49 38.21
CA ALA A 68 -1.29 -13.30 37.47
C ALA A 68 -0.12 -12.59 36.78
N VAL A 69 1.06 -12.57 37.40
CA VAL A 69 2.29 -12.03 36.81
C VAL A 69 2.71 -12.87 35.61
N ASP A 70 2.73 -14.20 35.80
CA ASP A 70 3.09 -15.14 34.70
C ASP A 70 2.12 -15.04 33.51
N ALA A 71 0.81 -14.98 33.78
CA ALA A 71 -0.20 -14.81 32.73
C ALA A 71 -0.05 -13.47 31.99
N LYS A 72 0.31 -12.40 32.70
CA LYS A 72 0.57 -11.09 32.11
C LYS A 72 1.83 -11.13 31.23
N ALA A 73 2.89 -11.75 31.70
CA ALA A 73 4.13 -11.90 30.94
C ALA A 73 3.91 -12.75 29.67
N GLU A 74 3.15 -13.84 29.77
CA GLU A 74 2.79 -14.69 28.61
C GLU A 74 1.92 -13.94 27.60
N ALA A 75 0.96 -13.14 28.06
CA ALA A 75 0.13 -12.32 27.20
C ALA A 75 0.95 -11.25 26.47
N GLU A 76 1.93 -10.64 27.16
CA GLU A 76 2.81 -9.65 26.56
C GLU A 76 3.76 -10.30 25.54
N ALA A 77 4.32 -11.45 25.83
CA ALA A 77 5.13 -12.23 24.89
C ALA A 77 4.34 -12.62 23.62
N LYS A 78 3.13 -13.10 23.78
CA LYS A 78 2.22 -13.40 22.63
C LYS A 78 1.90 -12.15 21.80
N ARG A 79 1.70 -11.01 22.45
CA ARG A 79 1.47 -9.73 21.77
C ARG A 79 2.70 -9.25 20.99
N LEU A 80 3.90 -9.43 21.56
CA LEU A 80 5.15 -9.08 20.90
C LEU A 80 5.41 -9.98 19.69
N GLU A 81 5.18 -11.28 19.84
CA GLU A 81 5.32 -12.24 18.75
C GLU A 81 4.32 -11.96 17.62
N ALA A 82 3.05 -11.68 17.93
CA ALA A 82 2.06 -11.29 16.95
C ALA A 82 2.46 -10.01 16.17
N LYS A 83 3.06 -9.03 16.87
CA LYS A 83 3.59 -7.82 16.22
C LYS A 83 4.76 -8.14 15.31
N ARG A 84 5.65 -9.06 15.70
CA ARG A 84 6.78 -9.49 14.88
C ARG A 84 6.30 -10.15 13.60
N ILE A 85 5.38 -11.11 13.71
CA ILE A 85 4.78 -11.83 12.57
C ILE A 85 4.09 -10.83 11.63
N ALA A 86 3.25 -9.94 12.15
CA ALA A 86 2.57 -8.93 11.36
C ALA A 86 3.54 -7.99 10.61
N LYS A 87 4.68 -7.64 11.25
CA LYS A 87 5.73 -6.84 10.61
C LYS A 87 6.41 -7.61 9.47
N GLU A 88 6.74 -8.87 9.68
CA GLU A 88 7.35 -9.73 8.66
C GLU A 88 6.42 -9.93 7.45
N GLU A 89 5.13 -10.16 7.69
CA GLU A 89 4.12 -10.26 6.63
C GLU A 89 3.97 -8.94 5.87
N ALA A 90 3.93 -7.82 6.56
CA ALA A 90 3.87 -6.49 5.94
C ALA A 90 5.11 -6.22 5.06
N GLU A 91 6.31 -6.57 5.53
CA GLU A 91 7.55 -6.45 4.74
C GLU A 91 7.52 -7.38 3.51
N LYS A 92 7.05 -8.61 3.64
CA LYS A 92 6.89 -9.56 2.54
C LYS A 92 5.91 -9.04 1.49
N MET A 93 4.77 -8.49 1.94
CA MET A 93 3.78 -7.83 1.07
C MET A 93 4.39 -6.63 0.34
N MET A 94 5.15 -5.79 1.04
CA MET A 94 5.85 -4.65 0.45
C MET A 94 6.85 -5.09 -0.62
N ARG A 95 7.68 -6.10 -0.36
CA ARG A 95 8.62 -6.66 -1.35
C ARG A 95 7.89 -7.16 -2.58
N ARG A 96 6.76 -7.88 -2.41
CA ARG A 96 5.92 -8.36 -3.52
C ARG A 96 5.34 -7.21 -4.33
N ARG A 97 4.78 -6.18 -3.68
CA ARG A 97 4.25 -4.98 -4.34
C ARG A 97 5.34 -4.27 -5.14
N TRP A 98 6.53 -4.12 -4.58
CA TRP A 98 7.70 -3.55 -5.24
C TRP A 98 8.10 -4.32 -6.50
N PHE A 99 8.20 -5.63 -6.40
CA PHE A 99 8.53 -6.48 -7.53
C PHE A 99 7.50 -6.33 -8.67
N LEU A 100 6.23 -6.33 -8.32
CA LEU A 100 5.14 -6.19 -9.27
C LEU A 100 4.96 -4.77 -9.82
N ALA A 101 5.57 -3.77 -9.22
CA ALA A 101 5.47 -2.38 -9.65
C ALA A 101 6.27 -2.08 -10.93
N ASN A 102 7.18 -2.96 -11.34
CA ASN A 102 8.00 -2.83 -12.54
C ASN A 102 8.87 -1.55 -12.60
N VAL A 103 9.25 -1.01 -11.43
CA VAL A 103 10.11 0.19 -11.37
C VAL A 103 11.53 -0.16 -11.84
N PRO A 104 12.09 0.58 -12.81
CA PRO A 104 13.45 0.37 -13.28
C PRO A 104 14.47 0.41 -12.15
N ALA A 105 15.51 -0.44 -12.20
CA ALA A 105 16.49 -0.58 -11.12
C ALA A 105 17.14 0.75 -10.72
N LYS A 106 17.46 1.60 -11.70
CA LYS A 106 18.04 2.94 -11.51
C LYS A 106 17.16 3.88 -10.68
N PHE A 107 15.84 3.65 -10.64
CA PHE A 107 14.88 4.50 -9.93
C PHE A 107 14.37 3.90 -8.63
N LYS A 108 14.78 2.69 -8.25
CA LYS A 108 14.31 2.04 -7.02
C LYS A 108 14.59 2.82 -5.74
N LYS A 109 15.60 3.68 -5.75
CA LYS A 109 16.00 4.52 -4.60
C LYS A 109 15.62 5.99 -4.79
N SER A 110 14.75 6.32 -5.74
CA SER A 110 14.32 7.71 -6.00
C SER A 110 13.79 8.38 -4.74
N LYS A 111 14.22 9.61 -4.52
CA LYS A 111 13.84 10.45 -3.38
C LYS A 111 13.34 11.80 -3.88
N LEU A 112 12.55 12.47 -3.07
CA LEU A 112 12.11 13.84 -3.32
C LEU A 112 13.11 14.83 -2.69
N GLU A 113 14.31 14.82 -3.21
CA GLU A 113 15.43 15.63 -2.76
C GLU A 113 16.06 16.33 -3.99
N PRO A 114 16.65 17.52 -3.83
CA PRO A 114 17.37 18.15 -4.92
C PRO A 114 18.59 17.29 -5.28
N PHE A 115 18.91 17.23 -6.56
CA PHE A 115 20.16 16.63 -6.98
C PHE A 115 21.30 17.52 -6.47
N THR A 116 22.21 16.95 -5.69
CA THR A 116 23.39 17.66 -5.19
C THR A 116 24.27 18.07 -6.37
N THR A 117 24.43 19.36 -6.55
CA THR A 117 25.40 19.92 -7.49
C THR A 117 26.50 20.61 -6.69
N ASN A 118 27.73 20.44 -7.08
CA ASN A 118 28.79 21.35 -6.66
C ASN A 118 28.47 22.71 -7.30
N LEU A 119 27.91 23.62 -6.52
CA LEU A 119 27.45 24.94 -6.97
C LEU A 119 28.66 25.83 -7.35
N LEU A 120 29.33 25.48 -8.42
CA LEU A 120 30.55 26.15 -8.87
C LEU A 120 30.25 27.33 -9.80
N SER A 121 29.16 27.27 -10.56
CA SER A 121 28.79 28.28 -11.54
C SER A 121 27.49 29.02 -11.17
N ARG A 122 27.27 30.18 -11.83
CA ARG A 122 26.00 30.91 -11.72
C ARG A 122 24.83 30.08 -12.24
N GLN A 123 25.05 29.31 -13.31
CA GLN A 123 24.04 28.42 -13.90
C GLN A 123 23.65 27.29 -12.94
N ASP A 124 24.61 26.67 -12.25
CA ASP A 124 24.33 25.64 -11.26
C ASP A 124 23.44 26.14 -10.12
N LYS A 125 23.62 27.40 -9.71
CA LYS A 125 22.76 28.04 -8.68
C LYS A 125 21.33 28.25 -9.18
N ILE A 126 21.17 28.66 -10.44
CA ILE A 126 19.85 28.83 -11.08
C ILE A 126 19.16 27.46 -11.20
N ASP A 127 19.86 26.44 -11.69
CA ASP A 127 19.33 25.09 -11.84
C ASP A 127 18.91 24.51 -10.49
N PHE A 128 19.67 24.76 -9.44
CA PHE A 128 19.33 24.34 -8.09
C PHE A 128 18.07 25.07 -7.55
N SER A 129 17.94 26.37 -7.78
CA SER A 129 16.74 27.13 -7.40
C SER A 129 15.50 26.58 -8.10
N ASN A 130 15.60 26.30 -9.39
CA ASN A 130 14.51 25.74 -10.19
C ASN A 130 14.09 24.36 -9.68
N GLN A 131 15.05 23.49 -9.32
CA GLN A 131 14.77 22.21 -8.70
C GLN A 131 14.00 22.38 -7.37
N LEU A 132 14.37 23.35 -6.54
CA LEU A 132 13.66 23.61 -5.28
C LEU A 132 12.21 24.02 -5.53
N ASP A 133 11.92 24.80 -6.54
CA ASP A 133 10.56 25.22 -6.87
C ASP A 133 9.71 24.06 -7.41
N ILE A 134 10.30 23.19 -8.24
CA ILE A 134 9.67 21.95 -8.64
C ILE A 134 9.40 21.07 -7.41
N LEU A 135 10.37 20.89 -6.52
CA LEU A 135 10.24 20.10 -5.32
C LEU A 135 9.14 20.61 -4.37
N LYS A 136 8.99 21.93 -4.23
CA LYS A 136 7.87 22.52 -3.47
C LYS A 136 6.53 22.09 -4.04
N LYS A 137 6.36 22.17 -5.38
CA LYS A 137 5.14 21.71 -6.07
C LYS A 137 4.91 20.21 -5.87
N LEU A 138 5.97 19.39 -6.00
CA LEU A 138 5.87 17.94 -5.84
C LEU A 138 5.53 17.50 -4.41
N LYS A 139 5.99 18.24 -3.39
CA LYS A 139 5.67 17.94 -1.98
C LYS A 139 4.19 18.09 -1.65
N THR A 140 3.51 19.04 -2.29
CA THR A 140 2.08 19.30 -2.09
C THR A 140 1.18 18.59 -3.09
N LEU A 141 1.76 17.76 -3.98
CA LEU A 141 1.04 17.10 -5.05
C LEU A 141 0.09 16.02 -4.51
N ASP A 142 -1.20 16.16 -4.80
CA ASP A 142 -2.21 15.14 -4.58
C ASP A 142 -2.29 14.21 -5.81
N TYR A 143 -1.42 13.21 -5.82
CA TYR A 143 -1.21 12.31 -6.95
C TYR A 143 -2.22 11.16 -7.04
N LEU A 144 -3.06 10.97 -6.01
CA LEU A 144 -4.09 9.92 -5.97
C LEU A 144 -5.49 10.41 -6.29
N SER A 145 -5.74 11.71 -6.21
CA SER A 145 -7.08 12.29 -6.46
C SER A 145 -7.28 12.74 -7.89
N ALA A 146 -6.20 12.98 -8.64
CA ALA A 146 -6.27 13.43 -10.02
C ALA A 146 -5.09 12.94 -10.85
N ASN A 147 -5.30 12.85 -12.17
CA ASN A 147 -4.22 12.59 -13.10
C ASN A 147 -3.14 13.66 -12.98
N THR A 148 -1.89 13.27 -13.23
CA THR A 148 -0.73 14.16 -13.14
C THR A 148 0.06 14.10 -14.43
N VAL A 149 0.56 15.24 -14.89
CA VAL A 149 1.37 15.34 -16.11
C VAL A 149 2.68 16.06 -15.79
N PHE A 150 3.79 15.39 -16.04
CA PHE A 150 5.15 15.94 -15.98
C PHE A 150 5.66 16.17 -17.39
N THR A 151 5.93 17.41 -17.74
CA THR A 151 6.49 17.80 -19.05
C THR A 151 7.87 18.43 -18.91
N GLY A 152 8.60 18.51 -20.00
CA GLY A 152 9.90 19.18 -20.04
C GLY A 152 10.96 18.37 -20.78
N LEU A 153 12.10 18.99 -21.07
CA LEU A 153 13.20 18.41 -21.82
C LEU A 153 13.79 17.15 -21.17
N TYR A 154 14.59 16.43 -21.95
CA TYR A 154 15.29 15.24 -21.47
C TYR A 154 16.25 15.56 -20.31
N GLY A 155 16.38 14.63 -19.37
CA GLY A 155 17.38 14.73 -18.30
C GLY A 155 16.98 15.60 -17.11
N LEU A 156 15.77 16.17 -17.07
CA LEU A 156 15.30 17.05 -15.98
C LEU A 156 14.73 16.29 -14.75
N GLY A 157 14.87 14.97 -14.71
CA GLY A 157 14.47 14.17 -13.54
C GLY A 157 13.01 13.73 -13.49
N LYS A 158 12.20 13.96 -14.54
CA LYS A 158 10.77 13.57 -14.58
C LYS A 158 10.52 12.12 -14.14
N SER A 159 11.18 11.16 -14.80
CA SER A 159 11.03 9.72 -14.49
C SER A 159 11.54 9.37 -13.09
N HIS A 160 12.58 10.07 -12.59
CA HIS A 160 13.06 9.93 -11.23
C HIS A 160 11.98 10.31 -10.20
N PHE A 161 11.43 11.51 -10.33
CA PHE A 161 10.39 11.99 -9.41
C PHE A 161 9.08 11.22 -9.58
N ALA A 162 8.73 10.83 -10.81
CA ALA A 162 7.57 9.96 -11.04
C ALA A 162 7.70 8.62 -10.30
N SER A 163 8.91 8.02 -10.34
CA SER A 163 9.19 6.77 -9.61
C SER A 163 9.13 6.94 -8.08
N TYR A 164 9.46 8.10 -7.56
CA TYR A 164 9.24 8.42 -6.14
C TYR A 164 7.77 8.28 -5.75
N PHE A 165 6.84 8.75 -6.58
CA PHE A 165 5.39 8.63 -6.30
C PHE A 165 4.91 7.18 -6.36
N VAL A 166 5.48 6.34 -7.23
CA VAL A 166 5.19 4.88 -7.19
C VAL A 166 5.59 4.29 -5.85
N ARG A 167 6.79 4.65 -5.37
CA ARG A 167 7.27 4.20 -4.06
C ARG A 167 6.38 4.71 -2.93
N LYS A 168 6.01 5.98 -2.96
CA LYS A 168 5.12 6.60 -1.97
C LYS A 168 3.78 5.87 -1.92
N ALA A 169 3.15 5.63 -3.07
CA ALA A 169 1.89 4.89 -3.16
C ALA A 169 1.98 3.48 -2.58
N ILE A 170 3.07 2.75 -2.85
CA ILE A 170 3.30 1.40 -2.28
C ILE A 170 3.42 1.46 -0.76
N VAL A 171 4.17 2.44 -0.22
CA VAL A 171 4.34 2.62 1.23
C VAL A 171 3.00 2.97 1.89
N GLU A 172 2.18 3.79 1.24
CA GLU A 172 0.83 4.15 1.70
C GLU A 172 -0.21 3.01 1.51
N GLY A 173 0.23 1.84 1.03
CA GLY A 173 -0.61 0.64 0.91
C GLY A 173 -1.37 0.50 -0.40
N HIS A 174 -1.20 1.44 -1.34
CA HIS A 174 -1.87 1.39 -2.64
C HIS A 174 -1.16 0.46 -3.63
N SER A 175 -1.92 -0.10 -4.56
CA SER A 175 -1.36 -0.81 -5.71
C SER A 175 -0.81 0.21 -6.71
N ALA A 176 0.49 0.15 -6.99
CA ALA A 176 1.13 1.08 -7.90
C ALA A 176 1.99 0.35 -8.96
N GLY A 177 2.27 1.03 -10.06
CA GLY A 177 3.08 0.50 -11.15
C GLY A 177 3.83 1.59 -11.92
N PHE A 178 4.84 1.15 -12.65
CA PHE A 178 5.64 1.96 -13.56
C PHE A 178 5.77 1.21 -14.88
N ALA A 179 5.46 1.87 -15.99
CA ALA A 179 5.72 1.34 -17.32
C ALA A 179 5.98 2.49 -18.30
N THR A 180 6.84 2.26 -19.26
CA THR A 180 6.95 3.15 -20.42
C THR A 180 5.79 2.89 -21.39
N MET A 181 5.50 3.85 -22.26
CA MET A 181 4.49 3.66 -23.33
C MET A 181 4.86 2.42 -24.19
N SER A 182 6.13 2.24 -24.50
CA SER A 182 6.65 1.10 -25.26
C SER A 182 6.41 -0.24 -24.57
N GLU A 183 6.59 -0.28 -23.24
CA GLU A 183 6.32 -1.48 -22.43
C GLU A 183 4.84 -1.85 -22.41
N ILE A 184 3.92 -0.88 -22.29
CA ILE A 184 2.47 -1.14 -22.32
C ILE A 184 2.06 -1.77 -23.65
N ILE A 185 2.56 -1.25 -24.77
CA ILE A 185 2.33 -1.82 -26.11
C ILE A 185 2.88 -3.25 -26.18
N THR A 186 4.09 -3.46 -25.69
CA THR A 186 4.74 -4.78 -25.67
C THR A 186 3.98 -5.77 -24.80
N PHE A 187 3.51 -5.34 -23.61
CA PHE A 187 2.72 -6.19 -22.72
C PHE A 187 1.40 -6.59 -23.35
N LYS A 188 0.70 -5.66 -24.01
CA LYS A 188 -0.54 -5.96 -24.73
C LYS A 188 -0.36 -7.06 -25.77
N LYS A 189 0.75 -7.02 -26.51
CA LYS A 189 1.07 -7.98 -27.59
C LYS A 189 1.57 -9.33 -27.09
N LYS A 190 2.47 -9.32 -26.08
CA LYS A 190 3.29 -10.50 -25.72
C LYS A 190 3.01 -11.05 -24.33
N ASN A 191 2.41 -10.27 -23.43
CA ASN A 191 2.15 -10.66 -22.05
C ASN A 191 0.91 -9.97 -21.51
N TYR A 192 -0.24 -10.44 -21.93
CA TYR A 192 -1.53 -9.83 -21.60
C TYR A 192 -1.84 -9.83 -20.11
N GLU A 193 -1.30 -10.80 -19.34
CA GLU A 193 -1.42 -10.81 -17.88
C GLU A 193 -0.72 -9.60 -17.26
N LYS A 194 0.51 -9.32 -17.70
CA LYS A 194 1.27 -8.14 -17.24
C LYS A 194 0.58 -6.83 -17.65
N TYR A 195 0.00 -6.79 -18.85
CA TYR A 195 -0.83 -5.67 -19.30
C TYR A 195 -2.00 -5.43 -18.34
N ARG A 196 -2.77 -6.48 -18.00
CA ARG A 196 -3.88 -6.41 -17.06
C ARG A 196 -3.43 -5.96 -15.67
N ILE A 197 -2.30 -6.48 -15.19
CA ILE A 197 -1.72 -6.06 -13.91
C ILE A 197 -1.45 -4.54 -13.91
N MET A 198 -0.89 -3.99 -14.97
CA MET A 198 -0.62 -2.55 -15.07
C MET A 198 -1.91 -1.74 -15.23
N ALA A 199 -2.87 -2.22 -16.03
CA ALA A 199 -4.16 -1.58 -16.20
C ALA A 199 -4.92 -1.39 -14.87
N ASN A 200 -4.85 -2.39 -13.98
CA ASN A 200 -5.59 -2.43 -12.71
C ASN A 200 -4.81 -1.83 -11.51
N ARG A 201 -3.72 -1.10 -11.73
CA ARG A 201 -3.04 -0.38 -10.65
C ARG A 201 -3.82 0.87 -10.26
N ARG A 202 -4.07 1.07 -8.97
CA ARG A 202 -4.70 2.30 -8.45
C ARG A 202 -3.94 3.54 -8.89
N PHE A 203 -2.60 3.47 -8.88
CA PHE A 203 -1.70 4.51 -9.36
C PHE A 203 -0.71 3.94 -10.37
N LEU A 204 -0.57 4.56 -11.52
CA LEU A 204 0.38 4.15 -12.56
C LEU A 204 1.18 5.33 -13.06
N VAL A 205 2.48 5.16 -13.17
CA VAL A 205 3.34 6.04 -13.98
C VAL A 205 3.42 5.46 -15.38
N LEU A 206 2.99 6.26 -16.36
CA LEU A 206 3.17 6.01 -17.78
C LEU A 206 4.29 6.93 -18.30
N ASP A 207 5.49 6.38 -18.42
CA ASP A 207 6.71 7.12 -18.75
C ASP A 207 6.93 7.24 -20.26
N GLU A 208 7.58 8.33 -20.67
CA GLU A 208 8.04 8.58 -22.04
C GLU A 208 6.92 8.65 -23.10
N VAL A 209 5.74 9.19 -22.73
CA VAL A 209 4.63 9.35 -23.69
C VAL A 209 5.01 10.36 -24.78
N GLY A 210 4.88 9.96 -26.04
CA GLY A 210 5.21 10.78 -27.20
C GLY A 210 6.71 10.90 -27.51
N SER A 211 7.59 10.16 -26.81
CA SER A 211 9.03 10.24 -27.01
C SER A 211 9.55 9.43 -28.20
N VAL A 212 8.76 8.48 -28.69
CA VAL A 212 9.10 7.60 -29.80
C VAL A 212 7.93 7.60 -30.79
N SER A 213 8.24 7.52 -32.07
CA SER A 213 7.22 7.34 -33.13
C SER A 213 6.69 5.91 -33.09
N PHE A 214 5.41 5.77 -32.88
CA PHE A 214 4.68 4.52 -32.92
C PHE A 214 3.72 4.49 -34.10
N ALA A 215 3.34 3.30 -34.54
CA ALA A 215 2.27 3.16 -35.51
C ALA A 215 0.94 3.72 -34.92
N THR A 216 0.09 4.27 -35.78
CA THR A 216 -1.17 4.91 -35.33
C THR A 216 -2.02 4.00 -34.45
N TRP A 217 -2.12 2.71 -34.77
CA TRP A 217 -2.88 1.74 -33.98
C TRP A 217 -2.27 1.47 -32.60
N GLU A 218 -0.92 1.55 -32.46
CA GLU A 218 -0.25 1.42 -31.17
C GLU A 218 -0.53 2.62 -30.25
N VAL A 219 -0.60 3.81 -30.85
CA VAL A 219 -1.01 5.02 -30.12
C VAL A 219 -2.46 4.91 -29.65
N GLU A 220 -3.37 4.41 -30.52
CA GLU A 220 -4.77 4.20 -30.15
C GLU A 220 -4.90 3.14 -29.03
N ASP A 221 -4.08 2.10 -29.02
CA ASP A 221 -4.05 1.11 -27.94
C ASP A 221 -3.69 1.75 -26.58
N VAL A 222 -2.72 2.67 -26.55
CA VAL A 222 -2.35 3.39 -25.32
C VAL A 222 -3.44 4.39 -24.93
N LYS A 223 -4.07 5.03 -25.88
CA LYS A 223 -5.23 5.90 -25.60
C LYS A 223 -6.37 5.12 -24.97
N GLN A 224 -6.71 3.96 -25.53
CA GLN A 224 -7.74 3.11 -24.94
C GLN A 224 -7.36 2.65 -23.53
N PHE A 225 -6.11 2.27 -23.32
CA PHE A 225 -5.60 1.94 -22.00
C PHE A 225 -5.78 3.07 -20.96
N LEU A 226 -5.55 4.32 -21.36
CA LEU A 226 -5.75 5.49 -20.48
C LEU A 226 -7.24 5.74 -20.21
N ILE A 227 -8.11 5.54 -21.21
CA ILE A 227 -9.58 5.65 -21.06
C ILE A 227 -10.09 4.59 -20.07
N ASP A 228 -9.65 3.35 -20.23
CA ASP A 228 -10.09 2.24 -19.38
C ASP A 228 -9.69 2.50 -17.91
N ARG A 229 -8.49 3.00 -17.68
CA ARG A 229 -8.05 3.36 -16.34
C ARG A 229 -8.85 4.51 -15.72
N ASP A 230 -9.16 5.53 -16.51
CA ASP A 230 -9.99 6.66 -16.07
C ASP A 230 -11.42 6.22 -15.73
N ASN A 231 -12.01 5.33 -16.53
CA ASN A 231 -13.32 4.73 -16.27
C ASN A 231 -13.37 3.97 -14.92
N GLU A 232 -12.29 3.29 -14.56
CA GLU A 232 -12.14 2.59 -13.28
C GLU A 232 -11.79 3.54 -12.11
N GLY A 233 -11.64 4.84 -12.37
CA GLY A 233 -11.23 5.82 -11.36
C GLY A 233 -9.79 5.66 -10.88
N PHE A 234 -8.93 5.07 -11.69
CA PHE A 234 -7.50 4.93 -11.40
C PHE A 234 -6.72 6.13 -11.89
N THR A 235 -5.80 6.62 -11.08
CA THR A 235 -4.97 7.78 -11.42
C THR A 235 -3.73 7.37 -12.22
N THR A 236 -3.37 8.24 -13.18
CA THR A 236 -2.18 8.06 -14.01
C THR A 236 -1.30 9.30 -13.94
N LEU A 237 0.00 9.09 -13.67
CA LEU A 237 1.03 10.09 -13.83
C LEU A 237 1.72 9.85 -15.18
N ILE A 238 1.60 10.80 -16.07
CA ILE A 238 2.22 10.78 -17.40
C ILE A 238 3.50 11.59 -17.37
N THR A 239 4.59 11.07 -17.89
CA THR A 239 5.79 11.85 -18.20
C THR A 239 5.94 12.01 -19.70
N SER A 240 6.33 13.19 -20.16
CA SER A 240 6.54 13.48 -21.56
C SER A 240 7.68 14.47 -21.78
N ASN A 241 8.34 14.38 -22.92
CA ASN A 241 9.28 15.41 -23.36
C ASN A 241 8.62 16.45 -24.28
N LEU A 242 7.36 16.21 -24.63
CA LEU A 242 6.53 17.17 -25.35
C LEU A 242 6.08 18.29 -24.43
N THR A 243 5.84 19.46 -24.99
CA THR A 243 5.12 20.53 -24.31
C THR A 243 3.68 20.11 -24.04
N ILE A 244 3.01 20.80 -23.13
CA ILE A 244 1.57 20.52 -22.85
C ILE A 244 0.72 20.63 -24.12
N GLY A 245 1.01 21.62 -24.97
CA GLY A 245 0.27 21.81 -26.24
C GLY A 245 0.45 20.60 -27.18
N GLU A 246 1.69 20.21 -27.41
CA GLU A 246 2.02 19.04 -28.23
C GLU A 246 1.45 17.74 -27.67
N LEU A 247 1.51 17.53 -26.36
CA LEU A 247 0.97 16.35 -25.70
C LEU A 247 -0.55 16.30 -25.82
N LYS A 248 -1.25 17.45 -25.75
CA LYS A 248 -2.69 17.52 -26.01
C LYS A 248 -3.02 17.12 -27.43
N VAL A 249 -2.24 17.58 -28.41
CA VAL A 249 -2.40 17.21 -29.83
C VAL A 249 -2.11 15.70 -30.01
N TYR A 250 -1.08 15.17 -29.37
CA TYR A 250 -0.72 13.76 -29.43
C TYR A 250 -1.82 12.85 -28.86
N LEU A 251 -2.39 13.23 -27.72
CA LEU A 251 -3.48 12.51 -27.06
C LEU A 251 -4.88 12.97 -27.48
N LYS A 252 -5.02 13.66 -28.62
CA LYS A 252 -6.29 14.20 -29.11
C LYS A 252 -7.49 13.26 -28.94
N GLY A 253 -8.69 13.84 -28.92
CA GLY A 253 -9.95 13.10 -28.78
C GLY A 253 -10.35 12.89 -27.32
N THR A 254 -11.05 11.79 -27.06
CA THR A 254 -11.64 11.46 -25.75
C THR A 254 -10.60 11.41 -24.62
N VAL A 255 -9.37 10.96 -24.90
CA VAL A 255 -8.29 10.88 -23.89
C VAL A 255 -7.88 12.27 -23.43
N GLN A 256 -7.77 13.23 -24.35
CA GLN A 256 -7.40 14.59 -24.01
C GLN A 256 -8.35 15.19 -22.96
N SER A 257 -9.66 15.04 -23.16
CA SER A 257 -10.66 15.59 -22.23
C SER A 257 -10.66 14.90 -20.87
N ARG A 258 -10.25 13.64 -20.78
CA ARG A 258 -10.16 12.87 -19.52
C ARG A 258 -8.87 13.11 -18.76
N ILE A 259 -7.75 13.16 -19.47
CA ILE A 259 -6.44 13.38 -18.84
C ILE A 259 -6.22 14.85 -18.48
N PHE A 260 -6.68 15.81 -19.29
CA PHE A 260 -6.48 17.25 -19.05
C PHE A 260 -7.76 17.92 -18.54
N THR A 261 -8.22 17.49 -17.38
CA THR A 261 -9.33 18.12 -16.65
C THR A 261 -8.85 19.33 -15.85
N PRO A 262 -9.74 20.20 -15.36
CA PRO A 262 -9.35 21.30 -14.44
C PRO A 262 -8.68 20.82 -13.15
N LYS A 263 -8.87 19.54 -12.77
CA LYS A 263 -8.25 18.94 -11.57
C LYS A 263 -6.87 18.35 -11.85
N THR A 264 -6.47 18.22 -13.12
CA THR A 264 -5.20 17.57 -13.48
C THR A 264 -4.02 18.40 -12.99
N ASN A 265 -3.12 17.74 -12.28
CA ASN A 265 -1.88 18.36 -11.82
C ASN A 265 -0.89 18.44 -12.99
N ILE A 266 -0.44 19.65 -13.34
CA ILE A 266 0.56 19.87 -14.38
C ILE A 266 1.82 20.41 -13.74
N VAL A 267 2.94 19.70 -13.95
CA VAL A 267 4.27 20.12 -13.50
C VAL A 267 5.18 20.21 -14.73
N ASP A 268 5.49 21.43 -15.12
CA ASP A 268 6.45 21.70 -16.18
C ASP A 268 7.86 21.81 -15.58
N PHE A 269 8.75 20.96 -16.05
CA PHE A 269 10.14 20.92 -15.64
C PHE A 269 11.02 21.92 -16.42
N ASN A 270 10.47 22.54 -17.47
CA ASN A 270 11.16 23.58 -18.26
C ASN A 270 11.10 24.98 -17.63
N ILE A 271 10.73 25.10 -16.37
CA ILE A 271 10.35 26.38 -15.70
C ILE A 271 11.34 27.52 -15.95
N VAL A 272 12.52 27.25 -16.50
CA VAL A 272 13.49 28.30 -16.86
C VAL A 272 14.23 27.97 -18.14
N ASP A 273 14.36 28.96 -19.02
CA ASP A 273 15.27 28.96 -20.15
C ASP A 273 16.70 28.64 -19.70
N GLY A 274 17.27 27.56 -20.20
CA GLY A 274 18.62 27.14 -19.92
C GLY A 274 18.80 26.00 -18.91
N CYS A 275 17.74 25.28 -18.51
CA CYS A 275 17.88 24.09 -17.69
C CYS A 275 18.78 23.04 -18.36
N CYS A 276 19.95 22.79 -17.79
CA CYS A 276 20.85 21.75 -18.23
C CYS A 276 20.39 20.37 -17.79
N SER A 277 20.64 19.38 -18.63
CA SER A 277 20.38 17.96 -18.28
C SER A 277 21.07 17.58 -16.97
N LEU A 278 20.32 16.91 -16.08
CA LEU A 278 20.85 16.35 -14.84
C LEU A 278 21.56 14.99 -15.06
N ARG A 279 21.63 14.50 -16.31
CA ARG A 279 22.34 13.26 -16.64
C ARG A 279 23.82 13.42 -16.35
N GLY A 280 24.36 12.50 -15.55
CA GLY A 280 25.79 12.53 -15.17
C GLY A 280 26.07 13.33 -13.89
N ARG A 281 25.06 13.92 -13.24
CA ARG A 281 25.20 14.64 -11.95
C ARG A 281 24.66 13.82 -10.75
N VAL A 282 24.29 12.53 -10.97
CA VAL A 282 23.75 11.61 -9.96
C VAL A 282 24.78 10.53 -9.65
#